data_fe0c1cf14fe0453bb17b62d3f819a80c
#
_entry.id   fe0c1cf14fe0453bb17b62d3f819a80c
#
_cell.length_a   1.000
_cell.length_b   1.000
_cell.length_c   1.000
_cell.angle_alpha   90.00
_cell.angle_beta   90.00
_cell.angle_gamma   90.00
#
_symmetry.space_group_name_H-M   'P 1'
#
loop_
_entity.id
_entity.type
_entity.pdbx_description
1 polymer ?
#
loop_
_entity_poly.entity_id
_entity_poly.type
_entity_poly.pdbx_seq_one_letter_code
_entity_poly.pdbx_strand_id
1 'polypeptide(L)'
;GDRATGLLLLGAALVVAVMVVATITLLPALLGFAGHGIDRFRVFRTRTDRADTISVWSRWGAAVARRPWPFLVASLAFLLLLAAPLLSIRFGQTDAGNAAEGSTQRHAFDITAEAYGPGVNGPLLLAVESGDEAVLAAVTEAVADEPNVLFVAPPRVAPGGDAAIVTVIPGTGPQQESTSQLIHHLRDDVLPTVDTPVHVGGLTATFVDMS
;
A
#
# COMPACT_ATOMS: atom_id res chain seq x y z
N GLY A 1 -19.32 5.77 -12.06
CA GLY A 1 -17.86 5.85 -11.78
C GLY A 1 -17.02 6.29 -12.97
N ASP A 2 -17.32 5.80 -14.19
CA ASP A 2 -16.40 5.90 -15.35
C ASP A 2 -16.12 7.31 -15.86
N ARG A 3 -17.09 8.23 -15.77
CA ARG A 3 -16.91 9.61 -16.27
C ARG A 3 -15.95 10.42 -15.38
N ALA A 4 -16.01 10.25 -14.06
CA ALA A 4 -15.11 10.95 -13.14
C ALA A 4 -13.67 10.44 -13.28
N THR A 5 -13.47 9.14 -13.43
CA THR A 5 -12.16 8.52 -13.66
C THR A 5 -11.58 8.98 -15.01
N GLY A 6 -12.41 9.05 -16.06
CA GLY A 6 -11.98 9.56 -17.36
C GLY A 6 -11.54 11.03 -17.32
N LEU A 7 -12.25 11.89 -16.59
CA LEU A 7 -11.88 13.30 -16.41
C LEU A 7 -10.57 13.46 -15.63
N LEU A 8 -10.34 12.63 -14.61
CA LEU A 8 -9.07 12.64 -13.84
C LEU A 8 -7.89 12.21 -14.71
N LEU A 9 -8.07 11.17 -15.53
CA LEU A 9 -7.02 10.70 -16.44
C LEU A 9 -6.70 11.73 -17.52
N LEU A 10 -7.72 12.39 -18.10
CA LEU A 10 -7.55 13.48 -19.05
C LEU A 10 -6.85 14.68 -18.41
N GLY A 11 -7.21 15.05 -17.19
CA GLY A 11 -6.56 16.11 -16.42
C GLY A 11 -5.07 15.80 -16.19
N ALA A 12 -4.76 14.57 -15.74
CA ALA A 12 -3.38 14.14 -15.53
C ALA A 12 -2.57 14.14 -16.83
N ALA A 13 -3.13 13.65 -17.93
CA ALA A 13 -2.48 13.65 -19.24
C ALA A 13 -2.19 15.08 -19.73
N LEU A 14 -3.12 16.00 -19.53
CA LEU A 14 -2.94 17.41 -19.90
C LEU A 14 -1.81 18.06 -19.09
N VAL A 15 -1.76 17.83 -17.78
CA VAL A 15 -0.70 18.33 -16.90
C VAL A 15 0.68 17.81 -17.36
N VAL A 16 0.79 16.51 -17.64
CA VAL A 16 2.03 15.92 -18.15
C VAL A 16 2.44 16.54 -19.50
N ALA A 17 1.50 16.71 -20.43
CA ALA A 17 1.76 17.32 -21.74
C ALA A 17 2.26 18.77 -21.58
N VAL A 18 1.63 19.57 -20.73
CA VAL A 18 2.06 20.94 -20.43
C VAL A 18 3.46 20.96 -19.80
N MET A 19 3.74 20.07 -18.86
CA MET A 19 5.06 19.94 -18.24
C MET A 19 6.14 19.58 -19.24
N VAL A 20 5.88 18.66 -20.17
CA VAL A 20 6.84 18.28 -21.24
C VAL A 20 7.10 19.48 -22.15
N VAL A 21 6.06 20.16 -22.64
CA VAL A 21 6.20 21.36 -23.49
C VAL A 21 6.98 22.46 -22.74
N ALA A 22 6.63 22.72 -21.49
CA ALA A 22 7.33 23.70 -20.66
C ALA A 22 8.82 23.35 -20.51
N THR A 23 9.15 22.09 -20.24
CA THR A 23 10.53 21.65 -20.09
C THR A 23 11.35 21.82 -21.38
N ILE A 24 10.78 21.42 -22.53
CA ILE A 24 11.46 21.53 -23.83
C ILE A 24 11.65 22.99 -24.27
N THR A 25 10.73 23.89 -23.91
CA THR A 25 10.78 25.30 -24.31
C THR A 25 11.50 26.17 -23.28
N LEU A 26 11.20 26.00 -22.00
CA LEU A 26 11.72 26.88 -20.95
C LEU A 26 13.20 26.64 -20.68
N LEU A 27 13.65 25.38 -20.70
CA LEU A 27 15.04 25.05 -20.40
C LEU A 27 15.99 25.66 -21.42
N PRO A 28 15.81 25.49 -22.77
CA PRO A 28 16.65 26.16 -23.78
C PRO A 28 16.53 27.69 -23.74
N ALA A 29 15.31 28.20 -23.48
CA ALA A 29 15.10 29.66 -23.36
C ALA A 29 15.85 30.24 -22.17
N LEU A 30 15.81 29.60 -21.00
CA LEU A 30 16.56 29.99 -19.80
C LEU A 30 18.08 29.90 -20.03
N LEU A 31 18.54 28.82 -20.66
CA LEU A 31 19.96 28.68 -21.04
C LEU A 31 20.40 29.75 -22.03
N GLY A 32 19.56 30.10 -23.03
CA GLY A 32 19.81 31.19 -23.97
C GLY A 32 19.84 32.56 -23.30
N PHE A 33 18.93 32.79 -22.34
CA PHE A 33 18.87 34.04 -21.58
C PHE A 33 20.03 34.19 -20.59
N ALA A 34 20.40 33.10 -19.94
CA ALA A 34 21.53 33.08 -18.99
C ALA A 34 22.89 33.27 -19.74
N GLY A 35 22.97 32.88 -21.02
CA GLY A 35 24.11 33.14 -21.89
C GLY A 35 25.47 32.93 -21.21
N HIS A 36 26.40 33.85 -21.45
CA HIS A 36 27.75 33.85 -20.89
C HIS A 36 27.75 34.05 -19.34
N GLY A 37 26.63 34.40 -18.70
CA GLY A 37 26.50 34.53 -17.24
C GLY A 37 26.69 33.21 -16.50
N ILE A 38 26.41 32.08 -17.16
CA ILE A 38 26.59 30.73 -16.54
C ILE A 38 28.08 30.45 -16.29
N ASP A 39 28.97 30.95 -17.15
CA ASP A 39 30.42 30.78 -17.00
C ASP A 39 30.99 31.54 -15.79
N ARG A 40 30.25 32.50 -15.25
CA ARG A 40 30.66 33.28 -14.06
C ARG A 40 30.54 32.48 -12.74
N PHE A 41 29.68 31.45 -12.70
CA PHE A 41 29.50 30.54 -11.57
C PHE A 41 30.23 29.21 -11.74
N ARG A 42 31.27 29.18 -12.58
CA ARG A 42 32.10 27.99 -12.75
C ARG A 42 32.86 27.66 -11.47
N VAL A 43 32.27 26.82 -10.61
CA VAL A 43 32.85 26.34 -9.34
C VAL A 43 34.07 25.46 -9.60
N PHE A 44 34.16 24.83 -10.76
CA PHE A 44 35.33 24.08 -11.21
C PHE A 44 36.02 24.84 -12.31
N ARG A 45 37.09 25.58 -11.97
CA ARG A 45 38.01 26.25 -12.86
C ARG A 45 38.81 25.20 -13.65
N THR A 46 38.24 24.65 -14.71
CA THR A 46 39.00 23.87 -15.67
C THR A 46 39.93 24.83 -16.37
N ARG A 47 41.22 24.73 -16.03
CA ARG A 47 42.31 25.43 -16.70
C ARG A 47 42.30 25.02 -18.19
N THR A 48 41.92 25.94 -19.05
CA THR A 48 41.75 25.75 -20.51
C THR A 48 43.13 25.71 -21.22
N ASP A 49 44.13 25.14 -20.56
CA ASP A 49 45.45 24.97 -21.18
C ASP A 49 45.90 23.52 -21.00
N ARG A 50 45.32 22.65 -21.76
CA ARG A 50 45.91 21.43 -22.33
C ARG A 50 44.85 20.65 -23.07
N ALA A 51 44.99 20.60 -24.38
CA ALA A 51 44.15 19.86 -25.31
C ALA A 51 44.19 18.31 -25.09
N ASP A 52 44.84 17.83 -24.04
CA ASP A 52 45.10 16.40 -23.82
C ASP A 52 44.60 15.81 -22.49
N THR A 53 43.90 16.56 -21.64
CA THR A 53 43.28 15.94 -20.49
C THR A 53 41.90 15.40 -20.86
N ILE A 54 41.87 14.17 -21.35
CA ILE A 54 40.63 13.42 -21.52
C ILE A 54 39.93 13.39 -20.17
N SER A 55 38.85 14.16 -20.05
CA SER A 55 38.02 14.24 -18.84
C SER A 55 37.58 12.82 -18.40
N VAL A 56 37.52 12.54 -17.11
CA VAL A 56 36.98 11.27 -16.61
C VAL A 56 35.61 10.98 -17.20
N TRP A 57 34.82 12.02 -17.40
CA TRP A 57 33.48 11.92 -18.02
C TRP A 57 33.55 11.53 -19.52
N SER A 58 34.51 12.05 -20.29
CA SER A 58 34.64 11.66 -21.70
C SER A 58 35.15 10.23 -21.83
N ARG A 59 36.03 9.76 -20.94
CA ARG A 59 36.47 8.35 -20.90
C ARG A 59 35.32 7.43 -20.56
N TRP A 60 34.50 7.81 -19.57
CA TRP A 60 33.32 7.05 -19.18
C TRP A 60 32.29 7.01 -20.33
N GLY A 61 31.97 8.17 -20.93
CA GLY A 61 31.09 8.23 -22.10
C GLY A 61 31.58 7.38 -23.27
N ALA A 62 32.89 7.41 -23.56
CA ALA A 62 33.50 6.55 -24.59
C ALA A 62 33.44 5.06 -24.23
N ALA A 63 33.58 4.70 -22.94
CA ALA A 63 33.43 3.32 -22.50
C ALA A 63 32.01 2.79 -22.69
N VAL A 64 31.00 3.62 -22.31
CA VAL A 64 29.58 3.30 -22.54
C VAL A 64 29.27 3.15 -24.03
N ALA A 65 29.76 4.09 -24.86
CA ALA A 65 29.53 4.06 -26.30
C ALA A 65 30.19 2.85 -27.00
N ARG A 66 31.38 2.43 -26.52
CA ARG A 66 32.10 1.27 -27.10
C ARG A 66 31.48 -0.06 -26.69
N ARG A 67 30.84 -0.14 -25.53
CA ARG A 67 30.26 -1.39 -25.00
C ARG A 67 28.86 -1.13 -24.40
N PRO A 68 27.87 -0.77 -25.23
CA PRO A 68 26.55 -0.38 -24.72
C PRO A 68 25.82 -1.52 -24.01
N TRP A 69 25.98 -2.76 -24.45
CA TRP A 69 25.30 -3.91 -23.90
C TRP A 69 25.61 -4.21 -22.42
N PRO A 70 26.89 -4.24 -21.98
CA PRO A 70 27.20 -4.44 -20.57
C PRO A 70 26.62 -3.34 -19.67
N PHE A 71 26.68 -2.08 -20.12
CA PHE A 71 26.13 -0.97 -19.36
C PHE A 71 24.59 -1.01 -19.30
N LEU A 72 23.94 -1.41 -20.39
CA LEU A 72 22.49 -1.61 -20.43
C LEU A 72 22.08 -2.74 -19.48
N VAL A 73 22.73 -3.88 -19.53
CA VAL A 73 22.43 -5.01 -18.65
C VAL A 73 22.69 -4.64 -17.18
N ALA A 74 23.82 -3.96 -16.90
CA ALA A 74 24.14 -3.54 -15.54
C ALA A 74 23.14 -2.53 -14.99
N SER A 75 22.74 -1.54 -15.80
CA SER A 75 21.73 -0.54 -15.38
C SER A 75 20.35 -1.17 -15.21
N LEU A 76 19.96 -2.10 -16.08
CA LEU A 76 18.70 -2.83 -15.95
C LEU A 76 18.70 -3.70 -14.71
N ALA A 77 19.79 -4.46 -14.47
CA ALA A 77 19.92 -5.27 -13.27
C ALA A 77 19.89 -4.42 -11.99
N PHE A 78 20.53 -3.26 -12.01
CA PHE A 78 20.49 -2.32 -10.90
C PHE A 78 19.07 -1.77 -10.66
N LEU A 79 18.35 -1.40 -11.72
CA LEU A 79 16.95 -0.94 -11.61
C LEU A 79 16.03 -2.06 -11.09
N LEU A 80 16.20 -3.29 -11.57
CA LEU A 80 15.43 -4.43 -11.08
C LEU A 80 15.75 -4.73 -9.61
N LEU A 81 16.99 -4.60 -9.19
CA LEU A 81 17.38 -4.74 -7.79
C LEU A 81 16.72 -3.67 -6.91
N LEU A 82 16.69 -2.42 -7.38
CA LEU A 82 15.98 -1.33 -6.70
C LEU A 82 14.46 -1.51 -6.71
N ALA A 83 13.92 -2.15 -7.73
CA ALA A 83 12.51 -2.46 -7.84
C ALA A 83 12.10 -3.69 -7.01
N ALA A 84 13.04 -4.55 -6.61
CA ALA A 84 12.75 -5.77 -5.85
C ALA A 84 11.91 -5.53 -4.58
N PRO A 85 12.14 -4.48 -3.77
CA PRO A 85 11.29 -4.18 -2.62
C PRO A 85 9.83 -3.88 -2.98
N LEU A 86 9.54 -3.44 -4.22
CA LEU A 86 8.15 -3.20 -4.65
C LEU A 86 7.31 -4.48 -4.65
N LEU A 87 7.94 -5.64 -4.86
CA LEU A 87 7.25 -6.93 -4.86
C LEU A 87 6.77 -7.35 -3.47
N SER A 88 7.29 -6.72 -2.41
CA SER A 88 6.92 -6.96 -1.03
C SER A 88 6.16 -5.80 -0.40
N ILE A 89 5.75 -4.80 -1.19
CA ILE A 89 4.92 -3.70 -0.71
C ILE A 89 3.54 -4.26 -0.39
N ARG A 90 3.12 -4.06 0.85
CA ARG A 90 1.76 -4.32 1.29
C ARG A 90 1.03 -3.00 1.43
N PHE A 91 -0.15 -2.93 0.86
CA PHE A 91 -1.02 -1.79 1.07
C PHE A 91 -1.64 -1.90 2.45
N GLY A 92 -1.03 -1.24 3.44
CA GLY A 92 -1.57 -1.15 4.78
C GLY A 92 -2.72 -0.14 4.85
N GLN A 93 -3.66 -0.41 5.75
CA GLN A 93 -4.70 0.56 6.09
C GLN A 93 -4.08 1.72 6.88
N THR A 94 -4.46 2.94 6.54
CA THR A 94 -4.22 4.10 7.42
C THR A 94 -5.29 4.11 8.51
N ASP A 95 -4.94 3.62 9.68
CA ASP A 95 -5.79 3.66 10.87
C ASP A 95 -5.23 4.62 11.94
N ALA A 96 -5.91 4.69 13.08
CA ALA A 96 -5.46 5.52 14.19
C ALA A 96 -4.11 5.07 14.78
N GLY A 97 -3.68 3.83 14.53
CA GLY A 97 -2.36 3.31 14.91
C GLY A 97 -1.21 3.92 14.11
N ASN A 98 -1.48 4.49 12.92
CA ASN A 98 -0.52 5.21 12.10
C ASN A 98 -0.56 6.73 12.32
N ALA A 99 -1.42 7.21 13.23
CA ALA A 99 -1.50 8.63 13.55
C ALA A 99 -0.21 9.10 14.27
N ALA A 100 0.08 10.40 14.19
CA ALA A 100 1.26 10.98 14.82
C ALA A 100 1.28 10.70 16.33
N GLU A 101 2.47 10.38 16.85
CA GLU A 101 2.69 10.20 18.28
C GLU A 101 2.19 11.45 19.06
N GLY A 102 1.46 11.21 20.15
CA GLY A 102 0.87 12.28 20.96
C GLY A 102 -0.48 12.82 20.44
N SER A 103 -0.98 12.34 19.29
CA SER A 103 -2.35 12.66 18.86
C SER A 103 -3.39 11.95 19.72
N THR A 104 -4.55 12.57 19.92
CA THR A 104 -5.66 11.97 20.67
C THR A 104 -6.12 10.65 20.04
N GLN A 105 -6.08 10.54 18.72
CA GLN A 105 -6.46 9.34 17.99
C GLN A 105 -5.50 8.17 18.28
N ARG A 106 -4.18 8.45 18.24
CA ARG A 106 -3.17 7.44 18.57
C ARG A 106 -3.28 6.99 20.01
N HIS A 107 -3.44 7.92 20.93
CA HIS A 107 -3.59 7.61 22.35
C HIS A 107 -4.82 6.76 22.64
N ALA A 108 -5.97 7.08 22.00
CA ALA A 108 -7.18 6.27 22.12
C ALA A 108 -6.96 4.84 21.56
N PHE A 109 -6.29 4.72 20.42
CA PHE A 109 -5.96 3.44 19.82
C PHE A 109 -5.07 2.58 20.75
N ASP A 110 -4.04 3.19 21.34
CA ASP A 110 -3.08 2.51 22.22
C ASP A 110 -3.75 2.04 23.52
N ILE A 111 -4.55 2.91 24.17
CA ILE A 111 -5.31 2.54 25.38
C ILE A 111 -6.28 1.39 25.09
N THR A 112 -6.97 1.45 23.97
CA THR A 112 -7.94 0.42 23.60
C THR A 112 -7.24 -0.92 23.32
N ALA A 113 -6.10 -0.88 22.63
CA ALA A 113 -5.28 -2.05 22.36
C ALA A 113 -4.68 -2.66 23.64
N GLU A 114 -4.25 -1.82 24.59
CA GLU A 114 -3.71 -2.27 25.87
C GLU A 114 -4.79 -2.90 26.77
N ALA A 115 -5.99 -2.31 26.80
CA ALA A 115 -7.05 -2.75 27.69
C ALA A 115 -7.80 -4.00 27.18
N TYR A 116 -8.01 -4.11 25.86
CA TYR A 116 -8.89 -5.13 25.25
C TYR A 116 -8.17 -6.02 24.22
N GLY A 117 -6.88 -5.83 24.02
CA GLY A 117 -6.09 -6.52 23.02
C GLY A 117 -6.03 -5.76 21.67
N PRO A 118 -4.94 -5.98 20.89
CA PRO A 118 -4.65 -5.19 19.67
C PRO A 118 -5.71 -5.36 18.58
N GLY A 119 -6.38 -6.50 18.52
CA GLY A 119 -7.40 -6.80 17.50
C GLY A 119 -8.72 -6.06 17.69
N VAL A 120 -8.98 -5.46 18.86
CA VAL A 120 -10.22 -4.70 19.10
C VAL A 120 -10.34 -3.49 18.19
N ASN A 121 -9.20 -2.95 17.69
CA ASN A 121 -9.15 -1.84 16.76
C ASN A 121 -9.45 -2.25 15.30
N GLY A 122 -9.61 -3.54 15.02
CA GLY A 122 -9.93 -4.07 13.69
C GLY A 122 -10.82 -5.31 13.75
N PRO A 123 -12.04 -5.20 14.32
CA PRO A 123 -12.93 -6.33 14.43
C PRO A 123 -13.36 -6.83 13.04
N LEU A 124 -13.51 -8.14 12.92
CA LEU A 124 -14.10 -8.78 11.76
C LEU A 124 -15.60 -8.93 11.98
N LEU A 125 -16.37 -8.80 10.92
CA LEU A 125 -17.82 -8.95 10.91
C LEU A 125 -18.17 -10.17 10.06
N LEU A 126 -18.76 -11.18 10.66
CA LEU A 126 -19.31 -12.32 9.95
C LEU A 126 -20.78 -12.05 9.69
N ALA A 127 -21.16 -11.89 8.43
CA ALA A 127 -22.54 -11.81 8.02
C ALA A 127 -23.03 -13.23 7.71
N VAL A 128 -24.00 -13.71 8.50
CA VAL A 128 -24.59 -15.05 8.40
C VAL A 128 -25.98 -14.91 7.76
N GLU A 129 -26.24 -15.65 6.69
CA GLU A 129 -27.54 -15.65 5.99
C GLU A 129 -28.53 -16.57 6.72
N SER A 130 -28.63 -16.42 8.04
CA SER A 130 -29.58 -17.12 8.88
C SER A 130 -29.75 -16.39 10.21
N GLY A 131 -30.96 -16.43 10.78
CA GLY A 131 -31.22 -16.02 12.16
C GLY A 131 -31.48 -17.19 13.09
N ASP A 132 -31.31 -18.43 12.61
CA ASP A 132 -31.52 -19.65 13.40
C ASP A 132 -30.44 -19.74 14.50
N GLU A 133 -30.88 -19.93 15.75
CA GLU A 133 -30.00 -19.99 16.91
C GLU A 133 -29.01 -21.18 16.83
N ALA A 134 -29.42 -22.31 16.28
CA ALA A 134 -28.56 -23.48 16.13
C ALA A 134 -27.45 -23.24 15.11
N VAL A 135 -27.78 -22.58 14.00
CA VAL A 135 -26.79 -22.19 12.97
C VAL A 135 -25.81 -21.17 13.54
N LEU A 136 -26.30 -20.16 14.24
CA LEU A 136 -25.48 -19.13 14.84
C LEU A 136 -24.56 -19.68 15.92
N ALA A 137 -25.03 -20.65 16.71
CA ALA A 137 -24.20 -21.37 17.68
C ALA A 137 -23.08 -22.14 16.96
N ALA A 138 -23.39 -22.88 15.89
CA ALA A 138 -22.40 -23.63 15.11
C ALA A 138 -21.33 -22.70 14.51
N VAL A 139 -21.72 -21.55 13.92
CA VAL A 139 -20.78 -20.54 13.39
C VAL A 139 -19.89 -20.00 14.51
N THR A 140 -20.48 -19.65 15.65
CA THR A 140 -19.74 -19.10 16.81
C THR A 140 -18.74 -20.10 17.36
N GLU A 141 -19.14 -21.37 17.51
CA GLU A 141 -18.27 -22.45 17.99
C GLU A 141 -17.12 -22.72 17.01
N ALA A 142 -17.42 -22.81 15.71
CA ALA A 142 -16.41 -23.05 14.68
C ALA A 142 -15.31 -21.97 14.64
N VAL A 143 -15.66 -20.72 14.97
CA VAL A 143 -14.72 -19.60 14.94
C VAL A 143 -14.04 -19.36 16.29
N ALA A 144 -14.68 -19.70 17.41
CA ALA A 144 -14.17 -19.38 18.74
C ALA A 144 -12.87 -20.11 19.09
N ASP A 145 -12.68 -21.32 18.59
CA ASP A 145 -11.50 -22.16 18.86
C ASP A 145 -10.34 -21.92 17.87
N GLU A 146 -10.53 -21.00 16.91
CA GLU A 146 -9.52 -20.76 15.89
C GLU A 146 -8.31 -19.99 16.42
N PRO A 147 -7.10 -20.35 15.96
CA PRO A 147 -5.88 -19.64 16.30
C PRO A 147 -6.01 -18.15 15.95
N ASN A 148 -5.53 -17.28 16.83
CA ASN A 148 -5.60 -15.82 16.66
C ASN A 148 -7.01 -15.22 16.74
N VAL A 149 -8.00 -15.93 17.25
CA VAL A 149 -9.28 -15.37 17.69
C VAL A 149 -9.21 -15.12 19.20
N LEU A 150 -9.42 -13.86 19.60
CA LEU A 150 -9.39 -13.46 21.00
C LEU A 150 -10.78 -13.58 21.64
N PHE A 151 -11.80 -13.17 20.91
CA PHE A 151 -13.17 -13.12 21.40
C PHE A 151 -14.17 -13.13 20.26
N VAL A 152 -15.27 -13.85 20.44
CA VAL A 152 -16.43 -13.85 19.54
C VAL A 152 -17.62 -13.27 20.31
N ALA A 153 -18.17 -12.16 19.81
CA ALA A 153 -19.31 -11.53 20.44
C ALA A 153 -20.61 -12.30 20.16
N PRO A 154 -21.60 -12.23 21.05
CA PRO A 154 -22.90 -12.83 20.83
C PRO A 154 -23.52 -12.38 19.48
N PRO A 155 -24.16 -13.29 18.73
CA PRO A 155 -24.80 -12.97 17.47
C PRO A 155 -25.87 -11.89 17.63
N ARG A 156 -25.93 -10.98 16.66
CA ARG A 156 -26.98 -9.95 16.57
C ARG A 156 -27.88 -10.27 15.37
N VAL A 157 -29.05 -10.79 15.63
CA VAL A 157 -30.03 -11.15 14.60
C VAL A 157 -30.72 -9.90 14.06
N ALA A 158 -30.89 -9.84 12.75
CA ALA A 158 -31.65 -8.80 12.09
C ALA A 158 -33.15 -8.84 12.50
N PRO A 159 -33.88 -7.71 12.46
CA PRO A 159 -35.30 -7.70 12.83
C PRO A 159 -36.17 -8.65 12.00
N GLY A 160 -35.75 -8.98 10.77
CA GLY A 160 -36.43 -9.94 9.89
C GLY A 160 -36.19 -11.41 10.24
N GLY A 161 -35.20 -11.72 11.06
CA GLY A 161 -34.84 -13.07 11.44
C GLY A 161 -34.14 -13.89 10.34
N ASP A 162 -33.81 -13.27 9.20
CA ASP A 162 -33.25 -13.92 8.02
C ASP A 162 -31.72 -13.78 7.92
N ALA A 163 -31.12 -12.94 8.76
CA ALA A 163 -29.67 -12.73 8.80
C ALA A 163 -29.20 -12.38 10.20
N ALA A 164 -27.92 -12.59 10.45
CA ALA A 164 -27.27 -12.17 11.69
C ALA A 164 -25.84 -11.68 11.44
N ILE A 165 -25.32 -10.88 12.38
CA ILE A 165 -23.94 -10.45 12.42
C ILE A 165 -23.28 -11.01 13.66
N VAL A 166 -22.15 -11.68 13.48
CA VAL A 166 -21.23 -12.12 14.54
C VAL A 166 -19.97 -11.28 14.46
N THR A 167 -19.60 -10.62 15.55
CA THR A 167 -18.36 -9.83 15.60
C THR A 167 -17.25 -10.68 16.20
N VAL A 168 -16.14 -10.78 15.49
CA VAL A 168 -14.94 -11.53 15.89
C VAL A 168 -13.81 -10.53 16.13
N ILE A 169 -13.18 -10.63 17.29
CA ILE A 169 -12.02 -9.83 17.66
C ILE A 169 -10.78 -10.69 17.52
N PRO A 170 -9.88 -10.38 16.55
CA PRO A 170 -8.61 -11.07 16.42
C PRO A 170 -7.71 -10.87 17.64
N GLY A 171 -6.77 -11.78 17.87
CA GLY A 171 -5.71 -11.63 18.88
C GLY A 171 -4.63 -10.64 18.46
N THR A 172 -4.57 -10.29 17.17
CA THR A 172 -3.55 -9.41 16.58
C THR A 172 -4.18 -8.19 15.94
N GLY A 173 -3.37 -7.12 15.78
CA GLY A 173 -3.82 -5.85 15.23
C GLY A 173 -4.22 -5.91 13.75
N PRO A 174 -5.02 -4.94 13.28
CA PRO A 174 -5.60 -4.97 11.93
C PRO A 174 -4.59 -4.97 10.79
N GLN A 175 -3.36 -4.51 11.03
CA GLN A 175 -2.30 -4.44 10.01
C GLN A 175 -1.32 -5.61 10.06
N GLN A 176 -1.50 -6.54 11.00
CA GLN A 176 -0.60 -7.67 11.15
C GLN A 176 -0.94 -8.79 10.16
N GLU A 177 0.11 -9.43 9.65
CA GLU A 177 0.01 -10.59 8.74
C GLU A 177 -0.88 -11.68 9.27
N SER A 178 -0.77 -11.97 10.57
CA SER A 178 -1.56 -13.00 11.26
C SER A 178 -3.06 -12.72 11.22
N THR A 179 -3.47 -11.44 11.17
CA THR A 179 -4.88 -11.07 10.99
C THR A 179 -5.34 -11.33 9.54
N SER A 180 -4.49 -11.05 8.55
CA SER A 180 -4.79 -11.37 7.14
C SER A 180 -4.88 -12.88 6.94
N GLN A 181 -3.96 -13.64 7.53
CA GLN A 181 -3.99 -15.11 7.48
C GLN A 181 -5.24 -15.68 8.15
N LEU A 182 -5.67 -15.12 9.28
CA LEU A 182 -6.93 -15.51 9.92
C LEU A 182 -8.13 -15.28 8.99
N ILE A 183 -8.19 -14.13 8.30
CA ILE A 183 -9.29 -13.83 7.37
C ILE A 183 -9.35 -14.87 6.24
N HIS A 184 -8.22 -15.20 5.62
CA HIS A 184 -8.15 -16.24 4.58
C HIS A 184 -8.53 -17.60 5.14
N HIS A 185 -7.98 -17.99 6.28
CA HIS A 185 -8.28 -19.26 6.93
C HIS A 185 -9.77 -19.40 7.28
N LEU A 186 -10.38 -18.36 7.82
CA LEU A 186 -11.81 -18.36 8.07
C LEU A 186 -12.64 -18.56 6.80
N ARG A 187 -12.27 -17.90 5.70
CA ARG A 187 -13.01 -17.96 4.43
C ARG A 187 -12.85 -19.28 3.71
N ASP A 188 -11.62 -19.82 3.71
CA ASP A 188 -11.27 -20.94 2.84
C ASP A 188 -11.43 -22.29 3.55
N ASP A 189 -11.21 -22.35 4.86
CA ASP A 189 -11.16 -23.61 5.62
C ASP A 189 -12.29 -23.76 6.65
N VAL A 190 -12.62 -22.71 7.40
CA VAL A 190 -13.53 -22.82 8.56
C VAL A 190 -15.00 -22.64 8.13
N LEU A 191 -15.32 -21.52 7.54
CA LEU A 191 -16.71 -21.17 7.22
C LEU A 191 -17.36 -22.07 6.18
N PRO A 192 -16.65 -22.65 5.20
CA PRO A 192 -17.23 -23.63 4.28
C PRO A 192 -17.70 -24.92 4.97
N THR A 193 -17.31 -25.20 6.20
CA THR A 193 -17.77 -26.37 6.95
C THR A 193 -19.16 -26.21 7.55
N VAL A 194 -19.67 -24.97 7.59
CA VAL A 194 -21.00 -24.65 8.09
C VAL A 194 -22.02 -24.68 6.95
N ASP A 195 -23.18 -25.32 7.16
CA ASP A 195 -24.24 -25.48 6.13
C ASP A 195 -25.02 -24.19 5.80
N THR A 196 -24.40 -23.03 5.97
CA THR A 196 -25.04 -21.73 5.72
C THR A 196 -24.01 -20.77 5.15
N PRO A 197 -24.37 -19.93 4.15
CA PRO A 197 -23.48 -18.91 3.66
C PRO A 197 -23.07 -17.91 4.75
N VAL A 198 -21.77 -17.79 4.96
CA VAL A 198 -21.18 -16.82 5.88
C VAL A 198 -20.13 -15.99 5.16
N HIS A 199 -20.25 -14.68 5.26
CA HIS A 199 -19.37 -13.74 4.61
C HIS A 199 -18.51 -12.99 5.62
N VAL A 200 -17.19 -13.03 5.44
CA VAL A 200 -16.24 -12.27 6.28
C VAL A 200 -16.08 -10.87 5.72
N GLY A 201 -16.54 -9.90 6.48
CA GLY A 201 -16.47 -8.48 6.17
C GLY A 201 -15.82 -7.69 7.32
N GLY A 202 -16.08 -6.40 7.31
CA GLY A 202 -15.45 -5.44 8.23
C GLY A 202 -14.32 -4.68 7.53
N LEU A 203 -13.88 -3.60 8.19
CA LEU A 203 -12.91 -2.70 7.58
C LEU A 203 -11.59 -3.42 7.27
N THR A 204 -11.10 -4.23 8.20
CA THR A 204 -9.86 -5.00 8.05
C THR A 204 -9.96 -5.99 6.89
N ALA A 205 -11.07 -6.74 6.77
CA ALA A 205 -11.28 -7.68 5.67
C ALA A 205 -11.33 -6.97 4.30
N THR A 206 -11.98 -5.80 4.23
CA THR A 206 -12.03 -5.00 3.01
C THR A 206 -10.64 -4.57 2.53
N PHE A 207 -9.73 -4.25 3.45
CA PHE A 207 -8.35 -3.88 3.08
C PHE A 207 -7.52 -5.08 2.63
N VAL A 208 -7.73 -6.25 3.23
CA VAL A 208 -7.12 -7.51 2.77
C VAL A 208 -7.56 -7.84 1.34
N ASP A 209 -8.82 -7.58 1.01
CA ASP A 209 -9.37 -7.82 -0.34
C ASP A 209 -8.83 -6.82 -1.40
N MET A 210 -8.29 -5.68 -0.98
CA MET A 210 -7.72 -4.67 -1.88
C MET A 210 -6.21 -4.81 -2.06
N SER A 211 -5.53 -5.63 -1.28
CA SER A 211 -4.07 -5.83 -1.31
C SER A 211 -3.67 -7.02 -2.16
#